data_bab9f1d4c971daef087742e4df118c37
#
_entry.id   bab9f1d4c971daef087742e4df118c37
#
_cell.length_a   1.000
_cell.length_b   1.000
_cell.length_c   1.000
_cell.angle_alpha   90.00
_cell.angle_beta   90.00
_cell.angle_gamma   90.00
#
_symmetry.space_group_name_H-M   'P 1'
#
loop_
_entity.id
_entity.type
_entity.pdbx_description
1 polymer ?
#
loop_
_entity_poly.entity_id
_entity_poly.type
_entity_poly.pdbx_seq_one_letter_code
_entity_poly.pdbx_strand_id
1 'polypeptide(L)'
;MGLLDDYSSGVGSPRPKWQHQNVIRRAQRRAYDELEEQGLIMLSEATVTDDWDDLAPDLVVFDAYNRPLSIIEITTHRECNKIIRKCYELIHRFPGMECFVYDYELKKLYAYDAVSDTWCSSDEYTITSHYLAHPVEDYLS
;
A
#
# COMPACT_ATOMS: atom_id res chain seq x y z
N MET A 1 14.97 12.69 -5.78
CA MET A 1 15.34 12.31 -5.15
C MET A 1 15.36 11.81 -4.60
N GLY A 2 15.06 12.58 -4.84
CA GLY A 2 15.42 12.19 -4.17
C GLY A 2 15.20 12.01 -3.72
N LEU A 3 15.14 12.42 -3.75
CA LEU A 3 15.31 12.26 -3.30
C LEU A 3 15.15 12.20 -2.98
N LEU A 4 15.03 12.68 -2.99
CA LEU A 4 15.21 12.68 -2.70
C LEU A 4 14.88 12.68 -2.84
N ASP A 5 14.78 13.04 -3.03
CA ASP A 5 14.79 12.99 -3.09
C ASP A 5 14.39 12.96 -3.15
N ASP A 6 14.14 13.55 -3.40
CA ASP A 6 14.17 13.44 -3.31
C ASP A 6 14.10 13.37 -3.19
N TYR A 7 14.11 13.96 -3.41
CA TYR A 7 14.53 13.86 -3.24
C TYR A 7 14.66 13.92 -3.29
N SER A 8 14.70 14.44 -3.37
CA SER A 8 15.09 14.52 -3.31
C SER A 8 15.08 14.66 -3.39
N SER A 9 14.95 15.22 -3.69
CA SER A 9 15.15 15.35 -3.69
C SER A 9 15.09 15.54 -3.55
N GLY A 10 14.98 16.00 -3.86
CA GLY A 10 15.03 16.12 -3.54
C GLY A 10 14.67 16.43 -3.20
N VAL A 11 14.47 16.89 -3.59
CA VAL A 11 14.21 17.27 -3.13
C VAL A 11 13.65 17.45 -2.60
N GLY A 12 13.89 17.49 -2.90
CA GLY A 12 13.52 17.57 -1.92
C GLY A 12 12.56 18.00 -1.11
N SER A 13 11.58 17.83 -1.11
CA SER A 13 10.77 18.47 -0.14
C SER A 13 10.87 17.74 1.20
N PRO A 14 11.32 18.44 2.22
CA PRO A 14 11.44 17.85 3.54
C PRO A 14 10.07 17.65 4.13
N ARG A 15 9.43 16.59 3.75
CA ARG A 15 8.20 16.25 4.38
C ARG A 15 8.46 15.44 5.62
N PRO A 16 7.68 15.63 6.71
CA PRO A 16 7.88 14.81 7.89
C PRO A 16 7.53 13.37 7.56
N LYS A 17 8.54 12.58 7.32
CA LYS A 17 8.37 11.18 6.98
C LYS A 17 7.81 10.36 8.13
N TRP A 18 7.85 10.91 9.34
CA TRP A 18 7.34 10.19 10.49
C TRP A 18 5.84 9.89 10.38
N GLN A 19 5.07 10.75 9.72
CA GLN A 19 3.65 10.50 9.53
C GLN A 19 3.42 9.27 8.65
N HIS A 20 4.15 9.21 7.56
CA HIS A 20 4.13 8.08 6.64
C HIS A 20 4.57 6.80 7.37
N GLN A 21 5.69 6.88 8.08
CA GLN A 21 6.23 5.73 8.80
C GLN A 21 5.31 5.27 9.93
N ASN A 22 4.60 6.19 10.57
CA ASN A 22 3.65 5.82 11.62
C ASN A 22 2.47 5.02 11.09
N VAL A 23 1.98 5.35 9.89
CA VAL A 23 0.91 4.56 9.26
C VAL A 23 1.42 3.15 8.98
N ILE A 24 2.62 3.02 8.41
CA ILE A 24 3.22 1.73 8.11
C ILE A 24 3.36 0.88 9.37
N ARG A 25 3.94 1.46 10.41
CA ARG A 25 4.17 0.72 11.66
C ARG A 25 2.86 0.30 12.33
N ARG A 26 1.88 1.18 12.30
CA ARG A 26 0.59 0.92 12.89
C ARG A 26 -0.12 -0.23 12.17
N ALA A 27 -0.06 -0.22 10.84
CA ALA A 27 -0.67 -1.29 10.04
C ALA A 27 -0.01 -2.64 10.33
N GLN A 28 1.31 -2.68 10.36
CA GLN A 28 2.02 -3.92 10.64
C GLN A 28 1.67 -4.47 12.01
N ARG A 29 1.64 -3.60 13.02
CA ARG A 29 1.33 -4.03 14.38
C ARG A 29 -0.09 -4.55 14.50
N ARG A 30 -1.05 -3.86 13.88
CA ARG A 30 -2.46 -4.23 14.00
C ARG A 30 -2.80 -5.50 13.24
N ALA A 31 -2.12 -5.75 12.13
CA ALA A 31 -2.42 -6.91 11.29
C ALA A 31 -1.61 -8.14 11.65
N TYR A 32 -0.60 -8.01 12.51
CA TYR A 32 0.40 -9.06 12.72
C TYR A 32 -0.22 -10.39 13.11
N ASP A 33 -1.02 -10.40 14.17
CA ASP A 33 -1.54 -11.65 14.74
C ASP A 33 -2.47 -12.37 13.78
N GLU A 34 -3.39 -11.63 13.16
CA GLU A 34 -4.35 -12.29 12.28
C GLU A 34 -3.72 -12.78 10.98
N LEU A 35 -2.68 -12.11 10.51
CA LEU A 35 -1.96 -12.60 9.34
C LEU A 35 -1.12 -13.81 9.69
N GLU A 36 -0.45 -13.79 10.84
CA GLU A 36 0.37 -14.91 11.27
C GLU A 36 -0.45 -16.19 11.39
N GLU A 37 -1.67 -16.09 11.90
CA GLU A 37 -2.56 -17.23 12.03
C GLU A 37 -2.89 -17.88 10.69
N GLN A 38 -2.81 -17.11 9.61
CA GLN A 38 -3.05 -17.60 8.25
C GLN A 38 -1.78 -18.02 7.53
N GLY A 39 -0.62 -17.95 8.20
CA GLY A 39 0.66 -18.20 7.56
C GLY A 39 1.12 -17.09 6.65
N LEU A 40 0.61 -15.88 6.87
CA LEU A 40 0.93 -14.70 6.05
C LEU A 40 1.76 -13.71 6.83
N ILE A 41 2.45 -12.82 6.10
CA ILE A 41 3.27 -11.78 6.73
C ILE A 41 3.12 -10.47 5.96
N MET A 42 3.08 -9.35 6.69
CA MET A 42 3.09 -8.02 6.11
C MET A 42 4.45 -7.40 6.32
N LEU A 43 5.13 -7.08 5.23
CA LEU A 43 6.45 -6.47 5.27
C LEU A 43 6.39 -5.05 4.71
N SER A 44 7.24 -4.18 5.23
CA SER A 44 7.36 -2.82 4.71
C SER A 44 8.49 -2.75 3.70
N GLU A 45 8.27 -1.95 2.65
CA GLU A 45 9.29 -1.62 1.65
C GLU A 45 9.94 -2.86 1.02
N ALA A 46 9.17 -3.94 0.90
CA ALA A 46 9.67 -5.17 0.29
C ALA A 46 9.34 -5.16 -1.20
N THR A 47 10.31 -5.56 -2.03
CA THR A 47 10.07 -5.66 -3.46
C THR A 47 9.21 -6.89 -3.75
N VAL A 48 8.31 -6.77 -4.72
CA VAL A 48 7.47 -7.89 -5.14
C VAL A 48 8.18 -8.76 -6.17
N THR A 49 9.17 -8.21 -6.87
CA THR A 49 10.11 -8.97 -7.71
C THR A 49 11.46 -8.30 -7.69
N ASP A 50 12.48 -9.04 -8.11
CA ASP A 50 13.83 -8.48 -8.22
C ASP A 50 13.96 -7.43 -9.31
N ASP A 51 12.99 -7.39 -10.23
CA ASP A 51 13.02 -6.46 -11.36
C ASP A 51 12.39 -5.11 -11.04
N TRP A 52 11.94 -4.92 -9.80
CA TRP A 52 11.16 -3.74 -9.42
C TRP A 52 11.86 -2.88 -8.40
N ASP A 53 13.06 -2.46 -8.72
CA ASP A 53 13.88 -1.64 -7.81
C ASP A 53 13.20 -0.33 -7.44
N ASP A 54 12.40 0.23 -8.36
CA ASP A 54 11.79 1.55 -8.17
C ASP A 54 10.47 1.51 -7.44
N LEU A 55 9.89 0.33 -7.29
CA LEU A 55 8.49 0.22 -6.86
C LEU A 55 8.33 -0.77 -5.71
N ALA A 56 9.17 -0.62 -4.70
CA ALA A 56 8.92 -1.34 -3.46
C ALA A 56 7.69 -0.70 -2.81
N PRO A 57 6.55 -1.39 -2.79
CA PRO A 57 5.38 -0.83 -2.12
C PRO A 57 5.65 -0.61 -0.64
N ASP A 58 4.95 0.34 -0.05
CA ASP A 58 5.13 0.64 1.37
C ASP A 58 4.82 -0.57 2.24
N LEU A 59 3.78 -1.32 1.90
CA LEU A 59 3.41 -2.54 2.62
C LEU A 59 3.04 -3.62 1.62
N VAL A 60 3.50 -4.85 1.87
CA VAL A 60 3.16 -6.01 1.04
C VAL A 60 2.81 -7.18 1.96
N VAL A 61 1.72 -7.85 1.65
CA VAL A 61 1.36 -9.10 2.32
C VAL A 61 1.81 -10.26 1.43
N PHE A 62 2.64 -11.14 1.99
CA PHE A 62 3.15 -12.32 1.31
C PHE A 62 2.60 -13.59 1.93
N ASP A 63 2.49 -14.64 1.11
CA ASP A 63 2.20 -15.96 1.65
C ASP A 63 3.51 -16.69 1.98
N ALA A 64 3.40 -17.95 2.43
CA ALA A 64 4.57 -18.74 2.85
C ALA A 64 5.51 -19.08 1.69
N TYR A 65 5.06 -18.88 0.46
CA TYR A 65 5.85 -19.14 -0.75
C TYR A 65 6.39 -17.87 -1.37
N ASN A 66 6.38 -16.77 -0.61
CA ASN A 66 6.86 -15.45 -1.04
C ASN A 66 6.06 -14.87 -2.22
N ARG A 67 4.80 -15.26 -2.37
CA ARG A 67 3.95 -14.66 -3.39
C ARG A 67 3.27 -13.42 -2.82
N PRO A 68 3.31 -12.29 -3.53
CA PRO A 68 2.62 -11.09 -3.08
C PRO A 68 1.12 -11.25 -3.27
N LEU A 69 0.37 -11.07 -2.20
CA LEU A 69 -1.08 -11.22 -2.21
C LEU A 69 -1.79 -9.89 -2.19
N SER A 70 -1.18 -8.87 -1.60
CA SER A 70 -1.80 -7.58 -1.38
C SER A 70 -0.72 -6.53 -1.22
N ILE A 71 -0.92 -5.35 -1.80
CA ILE A 71 -0.03 -4.22 -1.57
C ILE A 71 -0.83 -3.03 -1.07
N ILE A 72 -0.19 -2.22 -0.23
CA ILE A 72 -0.76 -0.98 0.27
C ILE A 72 0.29 0.10 0.09
N GLU A 73 -0.06 1.16 -0.65
CA GLU A 73 0.77 2.33 -0.77
C GLU A 73 0.21 3.44 0.10
N ILE A 74 1.09 4.18 0.76
CA ILE A 74 0.70 5.26 1.67
C ILE A 74 1.24 6.55 1.10
N THR A 75 0.36 7.49 0.83
CA THR A 75 0.74 8.67 0.07
C THR A 75 0.13 9.95 0.65
N THR A 76 0.70 11.08 0.23
CA THR A 76 0.09 12.39 0.46
C THR A 76 -0.99 12.61 -0.60
N HIS A 77 -1.85 13.57 -0.34
CA HIS A 77 -2.88 13.93 -1.32
C HIS A 77 -2.26 14.35 -2.65
N ARG A 78 -1.19 15.10 -2.59
CA ARG A 78 -0.53 15.63 -3.78
C ARG A 78 -0.01 14.53 -4.70
N GLU A 79 0.51 13.44 -4.13
CA GLU A 79 1.12 12.35 -4.89
C GLU A 79 0.14 11.23 -5.23
N CYS A 80 -1.09 11.33 -4.75
CA CYS A 80 -2.03 10.22 -4.79
C CYS A 80 -2.28 9.69 -6.20
N ASN A 81 -2.57 10.58 -7.16
CA ASN A 81 -2.87 10.16 -8.53
C ASN A 81 -1.67 9.49 -9.19
N LYS A 82 -0.48 9.98 -8.90
CA LYS A 82 0.76 9.39 -9.42
C LYS A 82 0.95 7.97 -8.88
N ILE A 83 0.70 7.79 -7.60
CA ILE A 83 0.84 6.48 -6.97
C ILE A 83 -0.21 5.51 -7.49
N ILE A 84 -1.43 5.96 -7.69
CA ILE A 84 -2.49 5.11 -8.26
C ILE A 84 -2.08 4.60 -9.64
N ARG A 85 -1.50 5.46 -10.47
CA ARG A 85 -1.03 5.03 -11.80
C ARG A 85 0.08 3.99 -11.71
N LYS A 86 1.01 4.16 -10.79
CA LYS A 86 2.08 3.16 -10.59
C LYS A 86 1.49 1.82 -10.15
N CYS A 87 0.55 1.87 -9.21
CA CYS A 87 -0.09 0.65 -8.72
C CYS A 87 -0.86 -0.06 -9.83
N TYR A 88 -1.49 0.69 -10.70
CA TYR A 88 -2.23 0.12 -11.82
C TYR A 88 -1.32 -0.70 -12.73
N GLU A 89 -0.12 -0.20 -12.99
CA GLU A 89 0.86 -0.95 -13.78
C GLU A 89 1.30 -2.21 -13.07
N LEU A 90 1.50 -2.13 -11.75
CA LEU A 90 1.95 -3.27 -10.97
C LEU A 90 0.90 -4.36 -10.92
N ILE A 91 -0.37 -4.00 -10.79
CA ILE A 91 -1.48 -4.95 -10.75
C ILE A 91 -1.52 -5.80 -12.01
N HIS A 92 -1.22 -5.22 -13.16
CA HIS A 92 -1.26 -5.95 -14.42
C HIS A 92 -0.18 -7.03 -14.51
N ARG A 93 0.89 -6.90 -13.73
CA ARG A 93 1.92 -7.93 -13.67
C ARG A 93 1.57 -9.04 -12.69
N PHE A 94 0.70 -8.77 -11.73
CA PHE A 94 0.31 -9.73 -10.71
C PHE A 94 -1.20 -9.83 -10.65
N PRO A 95 -1.82 -10.50 -11.63
CA PRO A 95 -3.28 -10.61 -11.65
C PRO A 95 -3.78 -11.29 -10.36
N GLY A 96 -4.82 -10.72 -9.80
CA GLY A 96 -5.39 -11.25 -8.56
C GLY A 96 -4.81 -10.67 -7.29
N MET A 97 -3.73 -9.88 -7.38
CA MET A 97 -3.17 -9.21 -6.21
C MET A 97 -4.06 -8.03 -5.84
N GLU A 98 -4.35 -7.91 -4.56
CA GLU A 98 -5.09 -6.74 -4.06
C GLU A 98 -4.20 -5.51 -4.06
N CYS A 99 -4.79 -4.36 -4.31
CA CYS A 99 -4.04 -3.11 -4.27
C CYS A 99 -4.84 -2.00 -3.62
N PHE A 100 -4.22 -1.36 -2.64
CA PHE A 100 -4.83 -0.27 -1.89
C PHE A 100 -3.89 0.93 -1.89
N VAL A 101 -4.45 2.14 -2.00
CA VAL A 101 -3.71 3.38 -1.88
C VAL A 101 -4.36 4.23 -0.81
N TYR A 102 -3.60 4.60 0.21
CA TYR A 102 -4.10 5.38 1.33
C TYR A 102 -3.50 6.78 1.33
N ASP A 103 -4.37 7.78 1.14
CA ASP A 103 -4.01 9.19 1.28
C ASP A 103 -4.14 9.52 2.76
N TYR A 104 -3.02 9.59 3.48
CA TYR A 104 -3.07 9.77 4.93
C TYR A 104 -3.40 11.22 5.32
N GLU A 105 -3.28 12.16 4.41
CA GLU A 105 -3.63 13.55 4.69
C GLU A 105 -5.13 13.76 4.70
N LEU A 106 -5.84 13.17 3.75
CA LEU A 106 -7.30 13.25 3.70
C LEU A 106 -7.97 12.05 4.37
N LYS A 107 -7.18 11.07 4.81
CA LYS A 107 -7.69 9.82 5.39
C LYS A 107 -8.67 9.13 4.45
N LYS A 108 -8.25 9.02 3.19
CA LYS A 108 -9.08 8.46 2.13
C LYS A 108 -8.37 7.25 1.53
N LEU A 109 -9.10 6.15 1.45
CA LEU A 109 -8.56 4.90 0.94
C LEU A 109 -9.15 4.61 -0.44
N TYR A 110 -8.30 4.13 -1.34
CA TYR A 110 -8.70 3.69 -2.68
C TYR A 110 -8.34 2.23 -2.84
N ALA A 111 -9.19 1.48 -3.52
CA ALA A 111 -8.94 0.08 -3.81
C ALA A 111 -9.25 -0.21 -5.27
N TYR A 112 -8.39 -1.03 -5.88
CA TYR A 112 -8.63 -1.47 -7.25
C TYR A 112 -9.62 -2.61 -7.27
N ASP A 113 -10.64 -2.50 -8.13
CA ASP A 113 -11.61 -3.55 -8.37
C ASP A 113 -11.33 -4.18 -9.72
N ALA A 114 -10.84 -5.43 -9.69
CA ALA A 114 -10.44 -6.14 -10.92
C ALA A 114 -11.63 -6.48 -11.81
N VAL A 115 -12.82 -6.66 -11.23
CA VAL A 115 -14.01 -7.02 -12.00
C VAL A 115 -14.40 -5.87 -12.92
N SER A 116 -14.45 -4.66 -12.40
CA SER A 116 -14.85 -3.48 -13.17
C SER A 116 -13.68 -2.74 -13.79
N ASP A 117 -12.43 -3.11 -13.43
CA ASP A 117 -11.22 -2.41 -13.86
C ASP A 117 -11.29 -0.94 -13.49
N THR A 118 -11.74 -0.64 -12.27
CA THR A 118 -11.85 0.72 -11.76
C THR A 118 -11.35 0.79 -10.33
N TRP A 119 -11.17 2.01 -9.84
CA TRP A 119 -10.79 2.26 -8.46
C TRP A 119 -12.02 2.72 -7.69
N CYS A 120 -12.26 2.13 -6.54
CA CYS A 120 -13.32 2.57 -5.63
C CYS A 120 -12.70 3.31 -4.45
N SER A 121 -13.52 4.07 -3.74
CA SER A 121 -13.07 4.98 -2.70
C SER A 121 -13.82 4.70 -1.40
N SER A 122 -13.13 4.92 -0.29
CA SER A 122 -13.73 4.76 1.04
C SER A 122 -14.83 5.78 1.32
N ASP A 123 -14.96 6.82 0.50
CA ASP A 123 -16.08 7.74 0.60
C ASP A 123 -17.40 7.08 0.20
N GLU A 124 -17.33 6.05 -0.64
CA GLU A 124 -18.52 5.41 -1.20
C GLU A 124 -18.73 3.99 -0.72
N TYR A 125 -17.64 3.30 -0.34
CA TYR A 125 -17.70 1.89 0.02
C TYR A 125 -16.85 1.60 1.23
N THR A 126 -17.24 0.59 2.00
CA THR A 126 -16.37 0.01 3.01
C THR A 126 -15.40 -0.91 2.29
N ILE A 127 -14.10 -0.62 2.39
CA ILE A 127 -13.08 -1.36 1.67
C ILE A 127 -12.51 -2.45 2.56
N THR A 128 -12.55 -3.68 2.07
CA THR A 128 -12.09 -4.86 2.82
C THR A 128 -11.02 -5.60 2.04
N SER A 129 -10.28 -6.45 2.75
CA SER A 129 -9.29 -7.34 2.17
C SER A 129 -9.68 -8.78 2.47
N HIS A 130 -9.37 -9.69 1.56
CA HIS A 130 -9.59 -11.13 1.78
C HIS A 130 -8.77 -11.66 2.97
N TYR A 131 -7.73 -10.95 3.36
CA TYR A 131 -6.77 -11.44 4.35
C TYR A 131 -6.92 -10.78 5.71
N LEU A 132 -7.80 -9.78 5.83
CA LEU A 132 -7.95 -9.00 7.05
C LEU A 132 -9.39 -9.11 7.56
N ALA A 133 -9.54 -9.18 8.88
CA ALA A 133 -10.82 -9.38 9.52
C ALA A 133 -11.68 -8.10 9.57
N HIS A 134 -11.02 -6.94 9.52
CA HIS A 134 -11.69 -5.64 9.65
C HIS A 134 -11.48 -4.82 8.38
N PRO A 135 -12.25 -3.74 8.19
CA PRO A 135 -11.99 -2.85 7.05
C PRO A 135 -10.54 -2.40 7.01
N VAL A 136 -9.98 -2.30 5.82
CA VAL A 136 -8.56 -1.97 5.65
C VAL A 136 -8.22 -0.65 6.33
N GLU A 137 -9.13 0.30 6.28
CA GLU A 137 -8.93 1.62 6.88
C GLU A 137 -8.65 1.54 8.39
N ASP A 138 -9.21 0.55 9.08
CA ASP A 138 -9.02 0.38 10.52
C ASP A 138 -7.56 0.07 10.88
N TYR A 139 -6.79 -0.45 9.94
CA TYR A 139 -5.38 -0.75 10.17
C TYR A 139 -4.49 0.46 9.90
N LEU A 140 -4.97 1.39 9.08
CA LEU A 140 -4.17 2.51 8.60
C LEU A 140 -4.41 3.81 9.38
N SER A 141 -5.61 4.01 9.85
CA SER A 141 -5.97 5.27 10.50
C SER A 141 -5.70 5.31 12.02
#